data_f7fa6296b8afe479d100bd60f533bce0
#
_entry.id   f7fa6296b8afe479d100bd60f533bce0
#
_cell.length_a   1.000
_cell.length_b   1.000
_cell.length_c   1.000
_cell.angle_alpha   90.00
_cell.angle_beta   90.00
_cell.angle_gamma   90.00
#
_symmetry.space_group_name_H-M   'P 1'
#
loop_
_entity.id
_entity.type
_entity.pdbx_description
1 polymer ?
#
loop_
_entity_poly.entity_id
_entity_poly.type
_entity_poly.pdbx_seq_one_letter_code
_entity_poly.pdbx_strand_id
1 'polypeptide(L)'
;MSKILFTGGGTAGHCTPNLALVPYLESVFPEICYIGSRNGVEKDLVGKSGIPYYAIPTVRLVRKLTPKNLAVPFRLLRAVCAAKKILRKENPSVVFSKGGYVSLPVAIAAKELGIPVVTHESDFSLGLANKIAAKFSDFLLTSFEQTAQDLPNARYVGSPLRRELFLPYDEASIRKKYRLKGNLPLLLVTGGSSGSEALNRAVEGCLDELTKRFEIVHLYGKGKSCAAERDGYRPVPFAENVAELFRITDYALSRAGANTLFELTALGIPTLAVPLPKGNSRGDQIENAKYFHDNQLIDLLFEEELSSASLPDALQKLVAHGRTLKDNCRKKDFRRANKLIVGYLTAFASLAPSPHAE
;
A
#
# COMPACT_ATOMS: atom_id res chain seq x y z
N MET A 1 20.05 21.86 6.86
CA MET A 1 18.99 21.51 5.89
C MET A 1 18.08 20.46 6.52
N SER A 2 16.77 20.56 6.32
CA SER A 2 15.83 19.60 6.89
C SER A 2 15.94 18.25 6.17
N LYS A 3 16.14 17.17 6.94
CA LYS A 3 16.22 15.80 6.44
C LYS A 3 15.05 14.98 6.97
N ILE A 4 14.41 14.17 6.14
CA ILE A 4 13.41 13.20 6.58
C ILE A 4 13.95 11.78 6.45
N LEU A 5 13.66 10.95 7.43
CA LEU A 5 13.98 9.53 7.40
C LEU A 5 12.69 8.71 7.29
N PHE A 6 12.59 7.91 6.26
CA PHE A 6 11.50 6.96 6.08
C PHE A 6 11.84 5.59 6.68
N THR A 7 10.83 4.92 7.21
CA THR A 7 10.92 3.52 7.60
C THR A 7 9.61 2.78 7.32
N GLY A 8 9.73 1.54 6.96
CA GLY A 8 8.62 0.65 6.64
C GLY A 8 9.13 -0.58 5.88
N GLY A 9 8.49 -1.71 6.03
CA GLY A 9 8.96 -2.88 5.30
C GLY A 9 8.24 -4.17 5.67
N GLY A 10 8.74 -5.24 5.04
CA GLY A 10 8.14 -6.56 5.12
C GLY A 10 7.15 -6.86 4.00
N THR A 11 6.50 -5.84 3.45
CA THR A 11 5.64 -5.93 2.26
C THR A 11 5.77 -4.65 1.43
N ALA A 12 5.42 -4.73 0.13
CA ALA A 12 5.37 -3.54 -0.72
C ALA A 12 4.39 -2.49 -0.19
N GLY A 13 3.29 -2.91 0.46
CA GLY A 13 2.28 -2.02 1.05
C GLY A 13 2.81 -1.10 2.16
N HIS A 14 3.94 -1.45 2.82
CA HIS A 14 4.60 -0.57 3.80
C HIS A 14 5.73 0.28 3.20
N CYS A 15 6.09 0.07 1.94
CA CYS A 15 7.16 0.81 1.28
C CYS A 15 6.63 1.77 0.22
N THR A 16 5.77 1.28 -0.67
CA THR A 16 5.25 2.07 -1.80
C THR A 16 4.61 3.40 -1.38
N PRO A 17 3.84 3.49 -0.27
CA PRO A 17 3.28 4.76 0.17
C PRO A 17 4.33 5.78 0.64
N ASN A 18 5.49 5.32 1.18
CA ASN A 18 6.61 6.21 1.49
C ASN A 18 7.16 6.83 0.19
N LEU A 19 7.38 5.97 -0.81
CA LEU A 19 7.88 6.43 -2.12
C LEU A 19 6.87 7.35 -2.83
N ALA A 20 5.58 7.13 -2.65
CA ALA A 20 4.53 7.99 -3.19
C ALA A 20 4.57 9.43 -2.63
N LEU A 21 5.13 9.64 -1.44
CA LEU A 21 5.27 10.97 -0.82
C LEU A 21 6.52 11.71 -1.28
N VAL A 22 7.54 11.02 -1.80
CA VAL A 22 8.83 11.64 -2.19
C VAL A 22 8.65 12.89 -3.06
N PRO A 23 7.89 12.85 -4.17
CA PRO A 23 7.75 14.02 -5.06
C PRO A 23 7.05 15.22 -4.42
N TYR A 24 6.39 15.03 -3.27
CA TYR A 24 5.72 16.10 -2.53
C TYR A 24 6.58 16.64 -1.39
N LEU A 25 7.64 15.93 -1.02
CA LEU A 25 8.52 16.27 0.10
C LEU A 25 9.84 16.90 -0.33
N GLU A 26 10.28 16.70 -1.57
CA GLU A 26 11.58 17.19 -2.08
C GLU A 26 11.76 18.70 -1.92
N SER A 27 10.68 19.49 -2.00
CA SER A 27 10.75 20.94 -1.80
C SER A 27 10.90 21.35 -0.33
N VAL A 28 10.53 20.48 0.61
CA VAL A 28 10.57 20.73 2.07
C VAL A 28 11.76 20.03 2.71
N PHE A 29 12.05 18.82 2.27
CA PHE A 29 13.14 17.97 2.73
C PHE A 29 14.06 17.64 1.56
N PRO A 30 15.10 18.45 1.33
CA PRO A 30 16.05 18.20 0.23
C PRO A 30 16.85 16.91 0.39
N GLU A 31 16.90 16.39 1.61
CA GLU A 31 17.55 15.11 1.91
C GLU A 31 16.52 14.11 2.47
N ILE A 32 16.41 12.98 1.77
CA ILE A 32 15.54 11.87 2.15
C ILE A 32 16.40 10.63 2.29
N CYS A 33 16.22 9.86 3.36
CA CYS A 33 16.86 8.57 3.53
C CYS A 33 15.88 7.51 4.05
N TYR A 34 16.25 6.25 3.98
CA TYR A 34 15.37 5.12 4.31
C TYR A 34 16.08 4.10 5.21
N ILE A 35 15.41 3.70 6.30
CA ILE A 35 15.81 2.53 7.08
C ILE A 35 14.85 1.38 6.81
N GLY A 36 15.40 0.23 6.36
CA GLY A 36 14.64 -0.97 6.06
C GLY A 36 15.34 -2.25 6.51
N SER A 37 14.84 -3.41 6.09
CA SER A 37 15.45 -4.70 6.39
C SER A 37 16.57 -5.06 5.40
N ARG A 38 17.42 -6.03 5.77
CA ARG A 38 18.51 -6.49 4.90
C ARG A 38 18.01 -7.20 3.64
N ASN A 39 16.92 -7.96 3.75
CA ASN A 39 16.43 -8.87 2.72
C ASN A 39 14.93 -8.70 2.43
N GLY A 40 14.35 -7.53 2.72
CA GLY A 40 12.95 -7.24 2.42
C GLY A 40 12.76 -6.67 1.02
N VAL A 41 11.54 -6.75 0.52
CA VAL A 41 11.13 -6.19 -0.79
C VAL A 41 11.37 -4.67 -0.88
N GLU A 42 11.37 -3.99 0.27
CA GLU A 42 11.64 -2.56 0.37
C GLU A 42 13.05 -2.18 -0.08
N LYS A 43 14.05 -3.07 0.06
CA LYS A 43 15.42 -2.82 -0.38
C LYS A 43 15.49 -2.58 -1.89
N ASP A 44 14.83 -3.44 -2.66
CA ASP A 44 14.83 -3.33 -4.13
C ASP A 44 13.98 -2.15 -4.61
N LEU A 45 12.85 -1.89 -3.95
CA LEU A 45 11.96 -0.77 -4.29
C LEU A 45 12.63 0.58 -4.03
N VAL A 46 13.24 0.76 -2.87
CA VAL A 46 13.96 2.00 -2.51
C VAL A 46 15.24 2.14 -3.31
N GLY A 47 15.97 1.04 -3.58
CA GLY A 47 17.17 1.06 -4.42
C GLY A 47 16.92 1.62 -5.82
N LYS A 48 15.73 1.35 -6.39
CA LYS A 48 15.32 1.90 -7.70
C LYS A 48 15.01 3.40 -7.68
N SER A 49 14.71 3.98 -6.50
CA SER A 49 14.39 5.41 -6.36
C SER A 49 15.60 6.31 -6.12
N GLY A 50 16.80 5.74 -5.97
CA GLY A 50 18.03 6.48 -5.67
C GLY A 50 18.13 7.03 -4.25
N ILE A 51 17.17 6.72 -3.37
CA ILE A 51 17.18 7.17 -1.97
C ILE A 51 18.23 6.35 -1.18
N PRO A 52 19.10 7.00 -0.38
CA PRO A 52 20.05 6.31 0.50
C PRO A 52 19.33 5.32 1.43
N TYR A 53 19.74 4.05 1.37
CA TYR A 53 19.13 2.94 2.10
C TYR A 53 20.06 2.36 3.16
N TYR A 54 19.56 2.28 4.38
CA TYR A 54 20.25 1.70 5.52
C TYR A 54 19.54 0.44 6.00
N ALA A 55 20.25 -0.66 6.06
CA ALA A 55 19.71 -1.94 6.49
C ALA A 55 19.95 -2.21 7.97
N ILE A 56 18.90 -2.51 8.74
CA ILE A 56 19.02 -2.94 10.14
C ILE A 56 18.66 -4.42 10.31
N PRO A 57 19.12 -5.08 11.38
CA PRO A 57 18.60 -6.37 11.79
C PRO A 57 17.10 -6.27 12.04
N THR A 58 16.35 -7.29 11.64
CA THR A 58 14.89 -7.27 11.75
C THR A 58 14.39 -8.36 12.68
N VAL A 59 13.28 -8.07 13.36
CA VAL A 59 12.62 -8.98 14.28
C VAL A 59 11.19 -9.19 13.84
N ARG A 60 10.90 -10.34 13.23
CA ARG A 60 9.50 -10.75 13.04
C ARG A 60 8.95 -11.26 14.36
N LEU A 61 7.93 -10.59 14.88
CA LEU A 61 7.15 -11.08 16.00
C LEU A 61 6.32 -12.28 15.51
N VAL A 62 6.70 -13.48 15.96
CA VAL A 62 5.93 -14.69 15.65
C VAL A 62 4.75 -14.74 16.61
N ARG A 63 3.52 -14.80 16.07
CA ARG A 63 2.28 -14.80 16.86
C ARG A 63 2.12 -16.04 17.74
N LYS A 64 2.79 -17.16 17.40
CA LYS A 64 2.78 -18.38 18.20
C LYS A 64 3.89 -18.31 19.25
N LEU A 65 3.57 -18.68 20.50
CA LEU A 65 4.56 -18.84 21.55
C LEU A 65 5.51 -20.00 21.17
N THR A 66 6.73 -19.66 20.79
CA THR A 66 7.79 -20.61 20.47
C THR A 66 9.06 -20.25 21.24
N PRO A 67 9.95 -21.20 21.53
CA PRO A 67 11.24 -20.91 22.19
C PRO A 67 12.07 -19.84 21.45
N LYS A 68 11.85 -19.67 20.15
CA LYS A 68 12.47 -18.60 19.33
C LYS A 68 12.07 -17.20 19.79
N ASN A 69 10.96 -17.06 20.50
CA ASN A 69 10.49 -15.76 21.02
C ASN A 69 11.33 -15.27 22.20
N LEU A 70 12.06 -16.13 22.93
CA LEU A 70 12.98 -15.73 23.99
C LEU A 70 14.13 -14.85 23.48
N ALA A 71 14.54 -15.02 22.23
CA ALA A 71 15.57 -14.19 21.61
C ALA A 71 15.05 -12.84 21.03
N VAL A 72 13.72 -12.63 21.01
CA VAL A 72 13.10 -11.44 20.44
C VAL A 72 13.56 -10.14 21.14
N PRO A 73 13.58 -10.05 22.49
CA PRO A 73 14.04 -8.82 23.16
C PRO A 73 15.49 -8.45 22.81
N PHE A 74 16.40 -9.42 22.79
CA PHE A 74 17.81 -9.18 22.44
C PHE A 74 17.97 -8.76 20.98
N ARG A 75 17.21 -9.38 20.08
CA ARG A 75 17.21 -8.98 18.65
C ARG A 75 16.64 -7.59 18.48
N LEU A 76 15.57 -7.25 19.19
CA LEU A 76 14.98 -5.91 19.17
C LEU A 76 15.99 -4.87 19.66
N LEU A 77 16.65 -5.12 20.79
CA LEU A 77 17.68 -4.24 21.33
C LEU A 77 18.81 -4.00 20.32
N ARG A 78 19.32 -5.07 19.65
CA ARG A 78 20.33 -4.93 18.59
C ARG A 78 19.83 -4.10 17.41
N ALA A 79 18.56 -4.25 17.03
CA ALA A 79 17.95 -3.46 15.96
C ALA A 79 17.80 -1.99 16.36
N VAL A 80 17.38 -1.71 17.60
CA VAL A 80 17.32 -0.35 18.16
C VAL A 80 18.70 0.30 18.18
N CYS A 81 19.73 -0.40 18.68
CA CYS A 81 21.12 0.11 18.68
C CYS A 81 21.62 0.41 17.28
N ALA A 82 21.31 -0.46 16.29
CA ALA A 82 21.67 -0.21 14.90
C ALA A 82 20.94 1.02 14.32
N ALA A 83 19.65 1.15 14.60
CA ALA A 83 18.84 2.31 14.20
C ALA A 83 19.38 3.61 14.83
N LYS A 84 19.73 3.61 16.13
CA LYS A 84 20.33 4.77 16.80
C LYS A 84 21.62 5.25 16.13
N LYS A 85 22.52 4.33 15.72
CA LYS A 85 23.76 4.69 15.02
C LYS A 85 23.46 5.42 13.71
N ILE A 86 22.47 4.93 12.96
CA ILE A 86 22.06 5.55 11.69
C ILE A 86 21.39 6.90 11.96
N LEU A 87 20.45 6.97 12.90
CA LEU A 87 19.75 8.21 13.24
C LEU A 87 20.71 9.32 13.72
N ARG A 88 21.72 8.98 14.55
CA ARG A 88 22.76 9.93 14.95
C ARG A 88 23.61 10.42 13.79
N LYS A 89 23.95 9.53 12.85
CA LYS A 89 24.72 9.87 11.65
C LYS A 89 23.94 10.76 10.71
N GLU A 90 22.69 10.38 10.44
CA GLU A 90 21.85 11.05 9.44
C GLU A 90 21.19 12.32 10.00
N ASN A 91 21.01 12.40 11.32
CA ASN A 91 20.40 13.51 12.06
C ASN A 91 19.11 14.05 11.41
N PRO A 92 18.08 13.20 11.18
CA PRO A 92 16.86 13.64 10.54
C PRO A 92 16.03 14.53 11.45
N SER A 93 15.36 15.52 10.87
CA SER A 93 14.43 16.42 11.59
C SER A 93 13.12 15.70 11.96
N VAL A 94 12.76 14.64 11.24
CA VAL A 94 11.56 13.83 11.49
C VAL A 94 11.73 12.42 10.94
N VAL A 95 11.13 11.45 11.62
CA VAL A 95 10.99 10.06 11.14
C VAL A 95 9.56 9.81 10.73
N PHE A 96 9.34 9.34 9.50
CA PHE A 96 8.04 8.86 9.03
C PHE A 96 8.02 7.34 8.92
N SER A 97 7.11 6.73 9.66
CA SER A 97 6.97 5.28 9.77
C SER A 97 5.69 4.79 9.11
N LYS A 98 5.80 3.94 8.09
CA LYS A 98 4.63 3.26 7.47
C LYS A 98 4.29 1.93 8.11
N GLY A 99 5.03 1.55 9.15
CA GLY A 99 4.78 0.32 9.86
C GLY A 99 5.51 -0.91 9.32
N GLY A 100 5.03 -2.07 9.73
CA GLY A 100 5.75 -3.32 9.56
C GLY A 100 6.79 -3.53 10.69
N TYR A 101 7.34 -4.75 10.73
CA TYR A 101 8.26 -5.17 11.81
C TYR A 101 9.60 -4.40 11.83
N VAL A 102 9.94 -3.72 10.73
CA VAL A 102 11.17 -2.93 10.59
C VAL A 102 11.04 -1.58 11.29
N SER A 103 9.85 -1.00 11.30
CA SER A 103 9.62 0.36 11.81
C SER A 103 9.70 0.46 13.32
N LEU A 104 9.30 -0.58 14.05
CA LEU A 104 9.28 -0.55 15.51
C LEU A 104 10.62 -0.19 16.15
N PRO A 105 11.76 -0.85 15.83
CA PRO A 105 13.05 -0.47 16.39
C PRO A 105 13.49 0.95 16.01
N VAL A 106 13.08 1.45 14.82
CA VAL A 106 13.39 2.81 14.39
C VAL A 106 12.59 3.83 15.20
N ALA A 107 11.29 3.60 15.43
CA ALA A 107 10.44 4.46 16.23
C ALA A 107 10.94 4.55 17.70
N ILE A 108 11.33 3.43 18.31
CA ILE A 108 11.92 3.39 19.64
C ILE A 108 13.22 4.22 19.67
N ALA A 109 14.12 3.97 18.71
CA ALA A 109 15.42 4.64 18.65
C ALA A 109 15.27 6.16 18.43
N ALA A 110 14.35 6.58 17.57
CA ALA A 110 14.06 7.99 17.31
C ALA A 110 13.51 8.68 18.55
N LYS A 111 12.54 8.07 19.25
CA LYS A 111 11.98 8.60 20.50
C LYS A 111 13.03 8.78 21.57
N GLU A 112 13.95 7.81 21.75
CA GLU A 112 15.05 7.90 22.73
C GLU A 112 16.11 8.97 22.36
N LEU A 113 16.15 9.37 21.09
CA LEU A 113 17.03 10.46 20.60
C LEU A 113 16.33 11.82 20.53
N GLY A 114 15.06 11.92 20.96
CA GLY A 114 14.29 13.15 20.87
C GLY A 114 13.90 13.55 19.44
N ILE A 115 14.02 12.63 18.48
CA ILE A 115 13.63 12.88 17.07
C ILE A 115 12.14 12.63 16.93
N PRO A 116 11.35 13.60 16.41
CA PRO A 116 9.92 13.42 16.20
C PRO A 116 9.58 12.22 15.30
N VAL A 117 8.56 11.46 15.69
CA VAL A 117 8.09 10.27 14.97
C VAL A 117 6.64 10.42 14.56
N VAL A 118 6.36 10.34 13.28
CA VAL A 118 5.01 10.27 12.72
C VAL A 118 4.80 8.89 12.12
N THR A 119 3.86 8.13 12.66
CA THR A 119 3.49 6.80 12.14
C THR A 119 2.21 6.90 11.32
N HIS A 120 2.09 6.14 10.25
CA HIS A 120 0.90 6.05 9.43
C HIS A 120 0.41 4.61 9.32
N GLU A 121 -0.89 4.39 9.58
CA GLU A 121 -1.57 3.11 9.35
C GLU A 121 -2.38 3.17 8.05
N SER A 122 -2.19 2.18 7.19
CA SER A 122 -2.92 2.06 5.93
C SER A 122 -4.21 1.28 6.04
N ASP A 123 -4.24 0.24 6.89
CA ASP A 123 -5.37 -0.66 7.01
C ASP A 123 -6.42 -0.11 7.99
N PHE A 124 -7.65 -0.59 7.87
CA PHE A 124 -8.76 -0.22 8.76
C PHE A 124 -8.45 -0.52 10.23
N SER A 125 -7.85 -1.67 10.52
CA SER A 125 -7.40 -2.02 11.86
C SER A 125 -5.88 -1.92 12.01
N LEU A 126 -5.43 -1.39 13.16
CA LEU A 126 -4.01 -1.27 13.46
C LEU A 126 -3.29 -2.63 13.47
N GLY A 127 -2.22 -2.74 12.70
CA GLY A 127 -1.29 -3.84 12.81
C GLY A 127 -0.59 -3.87 14.18
N LEU A 128 -0.21 -5.07 14.64
CA LEU A 128 0.47 -5.22 15.95
C LEU A 128 1.73 -4.34 16.04
N ALA A 129 2.51 -4.27 14.98
CA ALA A 129 3.70 -3.41 14.94
C ALA A 129 3.33 -1.93 15.11
N ASN A 130 2.27 -1.46 14.44
CA ASN A 130 1.80 -0.07 14.57
C ASN A 130 1.12 0.20 15.91
N LYS A 131 0.40 -0.77 16.49
CA LYS A 131 -0.13 -0.65 17.88
C LYS A 131 0.99 -0.37 18.90
N ILE A 132 2.14 -1.00 18.72
CA ILE A 132 3.29 -0.80 19.60
C ILE A 132 4.05 0.47 19.21
N ALA A 133 4.31 0.69 17.92
CA ALA A 133 5.03 1.86 17.42
C ALA A 133 4.31 3.18 17.74
N ALA A 134 2.98 3.19 17.74
CA ALA A 134 2.17 4.35 18.11
C ALA A 134 2.47 4.88 19.54
N LYS A 135 2.92 4.01 20.45
CA LYS A 135 3.34 4.43 21.80
C LYS A 135 4.65 5.22 21.81
N PHE A 136 5.44 5.10 20.77
CA PHE A 136 6.71 5.81 20.56
C PHE A 136 6.60 6.92 19.51
N SER A 137 5.42 7.10 18.95
CA SER A 137 5.13 8.12 17.93
C SER A 137 4.47 9.33 18.56
N ASP A 138 4.82 10.51 18.08
CA ASP A 138 4.17 11.75 18.49
C ASP A 138 2.78 11.86 17.88
N PHE A 139 2.61 11.32 16.64
CA PHE A 139 1.31 11.19 15.99
C PHE A 139 1.17 9.88 15.23
N LEU A 140 -0.08 9.38 15.22
CA LEU A 140 -0.54 8.31 14.37
C LEU A 140 -1.48 8.87 13.30
N LEU A 141 -1.05 8.89 12.06
CA LEU A 141 -1.90 9.22 10.92
C LEU A 141 -2.61 7.95 10.43
N THR A 142 -3.87 8.06 10.02
CA THR A 142 -4.66 6.92 9.59
C THR A 142 -5.29 7.14 8.23
N SER A 143 -5.42 6.04 7.45
CA SER A 143 -6.13 6.07 6.18
C SER A 143 -7.65 6.06 6.34
N PHE A 144 -8.15 5.57 7.47
CA PHE A 144 -9.58 5.47 7.76
C PHE A 144 -9.93 6.34 8.97
N GLU A 145 -11.09 7.00 8.90
CA GLU A 145 -11.54 7.90 9.95
C GLU A 145 -11.83 7.14 11.26
N GLN A 146 -12.48 5.99 11.16
CA GLN A 146 -12.81 5.16 12.32
C GLN A 146 -11.57 4.69 13.08
N THR A 147 -10.47 4.44 12.37
CA THR A 147 -9.20 4.04 13.01
C THR A 147 -8.62 5.14 13.91
N ALA A 148 -8.96 6.40 13.63
CA ALA A 148 -8.48 7.54 14.42
C ALA A 148 -9.35 7.84 15.65
N GLN A 149 -10.63 7.44 15.66
CA GLN A 149 -11.62 7.90 16.65
C GLN A 149 -11.28 7.51 18.09
N ASP A 150 -10.74 6.33 18.31
CA ASP A 150 -10.48 5.79 19.66
C ASP A 150 -9.05 6.08 20.17
N LEU A 151 -8.27 6.87 19.44
CA LEU A 151 -6.86 7.09 19.75
C LEU A 151 -6.55 8.59 19.88
N PRO A 152 -6.15 9.09 21.08
CA PRO A 152 -5.99 10.53 21.33
C PRO A 152 -4.97 11.20 20.41
N ASN A 153 -3.91 10.49 20.03
CA ASN A 153 -2.85 11.00 19.15
C ASN A 153 -3.04 10.62 17.69
N ALA A 154 -4.20 10.07 17.30
CA ALA A 154 -4.47 9.72 15.93
C ALA A 154 -5.17 10.84 15.17
N ARG A 155 -4.89 10.93 13.87
CA ARG A 155 -5.54 11.89 12.95
C ARG A 155 -5.84 11.18 11.63
N TYR A 156 -7.07 11.34 11.16
CA TYR A 156 -7.46 10.88 9.84
C TYR A 156 -6.89 11.82 8.77
N VAL A 157 -6.16 11.25 7.84
CA VAL A 157 -5.55 11.98 6.70
C VAL A 157 -5.85 11.32 5.35
N GLY A 158 -6.27 10.06 5.33
CA GLY A 158 -6.35 9.26 4.12
C GLY A 158 -5.07 8.51 3.81
N SER A 159 -5.01 7.83 2.66
CA SER A 159 -3.85 7.06 2.20
C SER A 159 -2.99 7.86 1.24
N PRO A 160 -1.65 7.79 1.34
CA PRO A 160 -0.76 8.39 0.34
C PRO A 160 -1.00 7.79 -1.03
N LEU A 161 -1.20 8.64 -2.03
CA LEU A 161 -1.43 8.25 -3.42
C LEU A 161 -0.24 8.60 -4.29
N ARG A 162 0.12 7.70 -5.22
CA ARG A 162 1.19 7.94 -6.19
C ARG A 162 0.84 9.08 -7.12
N ARG A 163 1.80 10.01 -7.31
CA ARG A 163 1.64 11.16 -8.20
C ARG A 163 1.35 10.73 -9.64
N GLU A 164 1.97 9.64 -10.07
CA GLU A 164 1.86 9.08 -11.42
C GLU A 164 0.42 8.72 -11.81
N LEU A 165 -0.46 8.45 -10.85
CA LEU A 165 -1.87 8.19 -11.10
C LEU A 165 -2.60 9.40 -11.74
N PHE A 166 -2.09 10.60 -11.54
CA PHE A 166 -2.77 11.86 -11.90
C PHE A 166 -2.01 12.69 -12.94
N LEU A 167 -0.84 12.21 -13.41
CA LEU A 167 -0.09 12.89 -14.46
C LEU A 167 -0.74 12.66 -15.84
N PRO A 168 -0.52 13.53 -16.83
CA PRO A 168 -0.89 13.24 -18.21
C PRO A 168 -0.27 11.92 -18.68
N TYR A 169 -0.94 11.22 -19.59
CA TYR A 169 -0.47 9.94 -20.14
C TYR A 169 -0.89 9.76 -21.59
N ASP A 170 -0.15 8.92 -22.27
CA ASP A 170 -0.47 8.48 -23.62
C ASP A 170 -1.16 7.09 -23.54
N GLU A 171 -2.48 7.10 -23.62
CA GLU A 171 -3.30 5.88 -23.59
C GLU A 171 -2.95 4.95 -24.73
N ALA A 172 -2.71 5.47 -25.95
CA ALA A 172 -2.41 4.66 -27.12
C ALA A 172 -1.09 3.90 -26.93
N SER A 173 -0.07 4.55 -26.38
CA SER A 173 1.21 3.90 -26.05
C SER A 173 1.04 2.79 -25.03
N ILE A 174 0.24 3.02 -23.97
CA ILE A 174 -0.01 1.99 -22.95
C ILE A 174 -0.78 0.82 -23.54
N ARG A 175 -1.85 1.07 -24.32
CA ARG A 175 -2.61 0.01 -25.01
C ARG A 175 -1.72 -0.80 -25.93
N LYS A 176 -0.86 -0.16 -26.71
CA LYS A 176 0.13 -0.82 -27.58
C LYS A 176 1.10 -1.69 -26.79
N LYS A 177 1.63 -1.20 -25.67
CA LYS A 177 2.55 -1.93 -24.78
C LYS A 177 1.93 -3.25 -24.30
N TYR A 178 0.66 -3.25 -23.95
CA TYR A 178 -0.08 -4.43 -23.50
C TYR A 178 -0.85 -5.15 -24.62
N ARG A 179 -0.67 -4.75 -25.88
CA ARG A 179 -1.31 -5.35 -27.07
C ARG A 179 -2.83 -5.39 -26.97
N LEU A 180 -3.42 -4.30 -26.47
CA LEU A 180 -4.86 -4.14 -26.33
C LEU A 180 -5.45 -3.53 -27.61
N LYS A 181 -6.60 -4.06 -28.06
CA LYS A 181 -7.30 -3.61 -29.27
C LYS A 181 -8.19 -2.41 -29.04
N GLY A 182 -8.67 -2.22 -27.81
CA GLY A 182 -9.58 -1.12 -27.43
C GLY A 182 -11.02 -1.29 -27.89
N ASN A 183 -11.41 -2.50 -28.29
CA ASN A 183 -12.77 -2.77 -28.79
C ASN A 183 -13.78 -3.08 -27.67
N LEU A 184 -13.28 -3.47 -26.50
CA LEU A 184 -14.05 -3.81 -25.32
C LEU A 184 -13.50 -3.05 -24.11
N PRO A 185 -14.30 -2.85 -23.05
CA PRO A 185 -13.80 -2.27 -21.80
C PRO A 185 -12.69 -3.12 -21.20
N LEU A 186 -11.68 -2.45 -20.61
CA LEU A 186 -10.54 -3.09 -19.99
C LEU A 186 -10.85 -3.53 -18.56
N LEU A 187 -10.78 -4.82 -18.30
CA LEU A 187 -10.78 -5.41 -16.96
C LEU A 187 -9.34 -5.66 -16.51
N LEU A 188 -8.92 -4.98 -15.46
CA LEU A 188 -7.66 -5.26 -14.77
C LEU A 188 -7.91 -6.27 -13.65
N VAL A 189 -7.21 -7.40 -13.70
CA VAL A 189 -7.20 -8.39 -12.63
C VAL A 189 -5.89 -8.28 -11.85
N THR A 190 -5.95 -8.09 -10.52
CA THR A 190 -4.75 -7.98 -9.69
C THR A 190 -4.91 -8.63 -8.32
N GLY A 191 -3.99 -9.54 -8.01
CA GLY A 191 -3.87 -10.16 -6.68
C GLY A 191 -2.92 -9.41 -5.73
N GLY A 192 -2.53 -8.16 -6.07
CA GLY A 192 -1.45 -7.42 -5.40
C GLY A 192 -0.07 -7.89 -5.84
N SER A 193 0.99 -7.43 -5.15
CA SER A 193 2.39 -7.67 -5.56
C SER A 193 2.78 -9.16 -5.61
N SER A 194 2.14 -10.01 -4.82
CA SER A 194 2.41 -11.46 -4.76
C SER A 194 1.50 -12.27 -5.66
N GLY A 195 0.49 -11.65 -6.29
CA GLY A 195 -0.56 -12.34 -7.02
C GLY A 195 -1.50 -13.16 -6.11
N SER A 196 -2.55 -13.75 -6.69
CA SER A 196 -3.55 -14.54 -5.96
C SER A 196 -3.95 -15.78 -6.75
N GLU A 197 -3.65 -16.96 -6.23
CA GLU A 197 -4.02 -18.23 -6.88
C GLU A 197 -5.54 -18.42 -6.98
N ALA A 198 -6.30 -17.94 -5.98
CA ALA A 198 -7.76 -18.04 -6.02
C ALA A 198 -8.33 -17.18 -7.16
N LEU A 199 -7.87 -15.92 -7.30
CA LEU A 199 -8.26 -15.09 -8.44
C LEU A 199 -7.82 -15.67 -9.77
N ASN A 200 -6.56 -16.16 -9.86
CA ASN A 200 -6.04 -16.75 -11.07
C ASN A 200 -6.94 -17.91 -11.54
N ARG A 201 -7.22 -18.89 -10.66
CA ARG A 201 -8.08 -20.04 -10.98
C ARG A 201 -9.50 -19.63 -11.37
N ALA A 202 -10.11 -18.69 -10.63
CA ALA A 202 -11.46 -18.25 -10.94
C ALA A 202 -11.56 -17.60 -12.33
N VAL A 203 -10.61 -16.72 -12.66
CA VAL A 203 -10.53 -16.06 -13.97
C VAL A 203 -10.26 -17.06 -15.07
N GLU A 204 -9.30 -17.98 -14.90
CA GLU A 204 -8.97 -19.01 -15.89
C GLU A 204 -10.18 -19.88 -16.25
N GLY A 205 -10.96 -20.27 -15.25
CA GLY A 205 -12.12 -21.16 -15.46
C GLY A 205 -13.30 -20.52 -16.19
N CYS A 206 -13.31 -19.19 -16.38
CA CYS A 206 -14.38 -18.50 -17.13
C CYS A 206 -13.87 -17.54 -18.20
N LEU A 207 -12.61 -17.71 -18.65
CA LEU A 207 -11.99 -16.81 -19.64
C LEU A 207 -12.79 -16.70 -20.94
N ASP A 208 -13.37 -17.80 -21.44
CA ASP A 208 -14.17 -17.82 -22.69
C ASP A 208 -15.41 -16.92 -22.58
N GLU A 209 -15.96 -16.78 -21.41
CA GLU A 209 -17.08 -15.89 -21.17
C GLU A 209 -16.61 -14.44 -20.96
N LEU A 210 -15.58 -14.25 -20.15
CA LEU A 210 -15.07 -12.91 -19.81
C LEU A 210 -14.52 -12.19 -21.04
N THR A 211 -13.78 -12.87 -21.94
CA THR A 211 -13.20 -12.27 -23.15
C THR A 211 -14.24 -11.86 -24.21
N LYS A 212 -15.49 -12.29 -24.08
CA LYS A 212 -16.60 -11.76 -24.90
C LYS A 212 -17.04 -10.37 -24.47
N ARG A 213 -16.74 -9.97 -23.23
CA ARG A 213 -17.24 -8.73 -22.61
C ARG A 213 -16.13 -7.74 -22.28
N PHE A 214 -14.90 -8.22 -22.08
CA PHE A 214 -13.75 -7.43 -21.66
C PHE A 214 -12.49 -7.77 -22.44
N GLU A 215 -11.63 -6.77 -22.63
CA GLU A 215 -10.21 -7.00 -22.76
C GLU A 215 -9.63 -7.14 -21.34
N ILE A 216 -8.78 -8.13 -21.10
CA ILE A 216 -8.31 -8.48 -19.75
C ILE A 216 -6.80 -8.35 -19.68
N VAL A 217 -6.30 -7.54 -18.77
CA VAL A 217 -4.91 -7.59 -18.30
C VAL A 217 -4.89 -8.25 -16.93
N HIS A 218 -4.18 -9.37 -16.79
CA HIS A 218 -4.16 -10.17 -15.58
C HIS A 218 -2.77 -10.17 -14.93
N LEU A 219 -2.61 -9.42 -13.83
CA LEU A 219 -1.40 -9.41 -13.01
C LEU A 219 -1.41 -10.62 -12.08
N TYR A 220 -0.92 -11.77 -12.57
CA TYR A 220 -1.09 -13.05 -11.89
C TYR A 220 -0.07 -13.33 -10.78
N GLY A 221 1.03 -12.58 -10.71
CA GLY A 221 2.08 -12.72 -9.68
C GLY A 221 3.30 -13.48 -10.16
N LYS A 222 4.50 -12.99 -9.80
CA LYS A 222 5.76 -13.68 -10.12
C LYS A 222 5.81 -15.06 -9.48
N GLY A 223 6.23 -16.06 -10.27
CA GLY A 223 6.36 -17.45 -9.82
C GLY A 223 5.03 -18.21 -9.66
N LYS A 224 3.91 -17.62 -10.08
CA LYS A 224 2.62 -18.29 -10.17
C LYS A 224 2.32 -18.71 -11.60
N SER A 225 1.41 -19.67 -11.75
CA SER A 225 0.86 -20.09 -13.06
C SER A 225 -0.39 -19.30 -13.40
N CYS A 226 -0.65 -19.16 -14.69
CA CYS A 226 -1.92 -18.70 -15.23
C CYS A 226 -2.11 -19.23 -16.65
N ALA A 227 -3.32 -19.07 -17.21
CA ALA A 227 -3.61 -19.44 -18.58
C ALA A 227 -2.68 -18.74 -19.58
N ALA A 228 -2.43 -19.40 -20.72
CA ALA A 228 -1.66 -18.82 -21.80
C ALA A 228 -2.35 -17.58 -22.39
N GLU A 229 -1.54 -16.68 -22.94
CA GLU A 229 -2.03 -15.52 -23.67
C GLU A 229 -2.93 -15.94 -24.83
N ARG A 230 -4.03 -15.22 -25.03
CA ARG A 230 -4.95 -15.41 -26.15
C ARG A 230 -5.66 -14.11 -26.53
N ASP A 231 -6.47 -14.12 -27.54
CA ASP A 231 -7.23 -12.95 -27.95
C ASP A 231 -8.13 -12.44 -26.79
N GLY A 232 -8.08 -11.14 -26.55
CA GLY A 232 -8.76 -10.51 -25.42
C GLY A 232 -8.15 -10.76 -24.03
N TYR A 233 -7.08 -11.57 -23.87
CA TYR A 233 -6.47 -11.89 -22.59
C TYR A 233 -4.95 -11.75 -22.59
N ARG A 234 -4.43 -10.93 -21.67
CA ARG A 234 -3.01 -10.61 -21.51
C ARG A 234 -2.55 -10.93 -20.09
N PRO A 235 -1.97 -12.12 -19.87
CA PRO A 235 -1.34 -12.46 -18.59
C PRO A 235 0.01 -11.76 -18.46
N VAL A 236 0.19 -11.08 -17.33
CA VAL A 236 1.42 -10.35 -17.00
C VAL A 236 1.88 -10.80 -15.61
N PRO A 237 3.09 -11.32 -15.44
CA PRO A 237 3.53 -11.80 -14.13
C PRO A 237 3.66 -10.67 -13.10
N PHE A 238 4.04 -9.49 -13.56
CA PHE A 238 4.23 -8.31 -12.71
C PHE A 238 4.33 -7.05 -13.57
N ALA A 239 3.61 -6.00 -13.20
CA ALA A 239 3.75 -4.68 -13.82
C ALA A 239 4.71 -3.81 -12.99
N GLU A 240 5.79 -3.35 -13.58
CA GLU A 240 6.74 -2.43 -12.91
C GLU A 240 6.07 -1.10 -12.57
N ASN A 241 5.27 -0.57 -13.49
CA ASN A 241 4.46 0.62 -13.31
C ASN A 241 2.97 0.28 -13.44
N VAL A 242 2.37 -0.19 -12.34
CA VAL A 242 0.94 -0.53 -12.33
C VAL A 242 0.05 0.72 -12.48
N ALA A 243 0.56 1.93 -12.21
CA ALA A 243 -0.19 3.18 -12.38
C ALA A 243 -0.59 3.41 -13.85
N GLU A 244 0.24 2.99 -14.81
CA GLU A 244 -0.12 3.04 -16.24
C GLU A 244 -1.39 2.24 -16.52
N LEU A 245 -1.47 1.01 -15.99
CA LEU A 245 -2.63 0.15 -16.16
C LEU A 245 -3.86 0.72 -15.47
N PHE A 246 -3.73 1.20 -14.23
CA PHE A 246 -4.87 1.81 -13.51
C PHE A 246 -5.51 2.94 -14.31
N ARG A 247 -4.71 3.74 -15.02
CA ARG A 247 -5.19 4.92 -15.76
C ARG A 247 -6.02 4.58 -17.00
N ILE A 248 -5.83 3.41 -17.59
CA ILE A 248 -6.58 2.94 -18.77
C ILE A 248 -7.64 1.89 -18.41
N THR A 249 -7.78 1.54 -17.13
CA THR A 249 -8.68 0.50 -16.64
C THR A 249 -10.11 1.02 -16.53
N ASP A 250 -11.05 0.30 -17.12
CA ASP A 250 -12.48 0.58 -17.00
C ASP A 250 -13.11 -0.09 -15.79
N TYR A 251 -12.69 -1.33 -15.48
CA TYR A 251 -13.13 -2.14 -14.34
C TYR A 251 -11.97 -2.89 -13.70
N ALA A 252 -12.02 -3.11 -12.41
CA ALA A 252 -10.99 -3.85 -11.70
C ALA A 252 -11.56 -5.04 -10.91
N LEU A 253 -10.88 -6.17 -10.95
CA LEU A 253 -11.01 -7.29 -10.02
C LEU A 253 -9.75 -7.34 -9.17
N SER A 254 -9.87 -7.09 -7.86
CA SER A 254 -8.69 -6.90 -7.01
C SER A 254 -8.81 -7.56 -5.65
N ARG A 255 -7.66 -7.89 -5.05
CA ARG A 255 -7.59 -8.08 -3.60
C ARG A 255 -7.84 -6.75 -2.87
N ALA A 256 -8.31 -6.84 -1.61
CA ALA A 256 -8.70 -5.67 -0.82
C ALA A 256 -7.56 -5.11 0.05
N GLY A 257 -6.35 -5.01 -0.49
CA GLY A 257 -5.27 -4.25 0.15
C GLY A 257 -5.60 -2.76 0.16
N ALA A 258 -5.54 -2.11 1.33
CA ALA A 258 -5.98 -0.72 1.50
C ALA A 258 -5.40 0.24 0.46
N ASN A 259 -4.07 0.21 0.24
CA ASN A 259 -3.43 1.13 -0.72
C ASN A 259 -4.00 0.96 -2.14
N THR A 260 -4.22 -0.29 -2.59
CA THR A 260 -4.78 -0.55 -3.91
C THR A 260 -6.22 -0.05 -4.02
N LEU A 261 -7.04 -0.29 -2.99
CA LEU A 261 -8.42 0.21 -2.98
C LEU A 261 -8.48 1.73 -2.99
N PHE A 262 -7.62 2.41 -2.20
CA PHE A 262 -7.53 3.88 -2.23
C PHE A 262 -7.11 4.40 -3.61
N GLU A 263 -6.17 3.76 -4.30
CA GLU A 263 -5.74 4.17 -5.63
C GLU A 263 -6.83 3.96 -6.70
N LEU A 264 -7.48 2.79 -6.70
CA LEU A 264 -8.57 2.50 -7.64
C LEU A 264 -9.77 3.43 -7.42
N THR A 265 -10.17 3.65 -6.17
CA THR A 265 -11.28 4.55 -5.85
C THR A 265 -10.93 6.02 -6.11
N ALA A 266 -9.68 6.44 -5.89
CA ALA A 266 -9.23 7.81 -6.23
C ALA A 266 -9.27 8.10 -7.73
N LEU A 267 -9.16 7.07 -8.57
CA LEU A 267 -9.35 7.16 -10.02
C LEU A 267 -10.81 6.96 -10.44
N GLY A 268 -11.69 6.60 -9.51
CA GLY A 268 -13.09 6.30 -9.78
C GLY A 268 -13.28 5.03 -10.63
N ILE A 269 -12.41 4.03 -10.46
CA ILE A 269 -12.49 2.75 -11.17
C ILE A 269 -13.46 1.83 -10.43
N PRO A 270 -14.59 1.45 -11.04
CA PRO A 270 -15.47 0.44 -10.47
C PRO A 270 -14.73 -0.85 -10.21
N THR A 271 -14.73 -1.30 -8.95
CA THR A 271 -13.87 -2.38 -8.49
C THR A 271 -14.70 -3.47 -7.79
N LEU A 272 -14.52 -4.72 -8.22
CA LEU A 272 -14.93 -5.90 -7.48
C LEU A 272 -13.77 -6.33 -6.59
N ALA A 273 -13.91 -6.13 -5.27
CA ALA A 273 -12.89 -6.51 -4.31
C ALA A 273 -13.15 -7.92 -3.77
N VAL A 274 -12.11 -8.74 -3.78
CA VAL A 274 -12.11 -10.09 -3.19
C VAL A 274 -11.08 -10.12 -2.06
N PRO A 275 -11.49 -9.88 -0.80
CA PRO A 275 -10.56 -9.84 0.32
C PRO A 275 -9.92 -11.20 0.60
N LEU A 276 -8.68 -11.17 1.09
CA LEU A 276 -8.00 -12.36 1.58
C LEU A 276 -8.69 -12.86 2.86
N PRO A 277 -9.07 -14.16 2.96
CA PRO A 277 -9.82 -14.69 4.10
C PRO A 277 -8.99 -14.68 5.39
N LYS A 278 -9.68 -14.77 6.53
CA LYS A 278 -9.05 -14.99 7.84
C LYS A 278 -8.31 -16.34 7.82
N GLY A 279 -7.14 -16.39 8.46
CA GLY A 279 -6.27 -17.57 8.44
C GLY A 279 -5.06 -17.37 7.52
N ASN A 280 -5.24 -16.89 6.30
CA ASN A 280 -4.18 -16.46 5.41
C ASN A 280 -3.72 -15.02 5.69
N SER A 281 -4.55 -14.23 6.36
CA SER A 281 -4.29 -12.87 6.84
C SER A 281 -4.78 -12.67 8.29
N ARG A 282 -4.61 -11.48 8.83
CA ARG A 282 -5.23 -11.08 10.10
C ARG A 282 -6.70 -10.65 9.96
N GLY A 283 -7.25 -10.65 8.74
CA GLY A 283 -8.60 -10.19 8.43
C GLY A 283 -8.67 -8.72 8.04
N ASP A 284 -7.55 -8.01 7.98
CA ASP A 284 -7.44 -6.60 7.60
C ASP A 284 -8.09 -6.30 6.24
N GLN A 285 -7.89 -7.16 5.25
CA GLN A 285 -8.51 -6.97 3.94
C GLN A 285 -10.03 -7.08 3.96
N ILE A 286 -10.60 -7.91 4.83
CA ILE A 286 -12.06 -8.02 5.00
C ILE A 286 -12.60 -6.70 5.57
N GLU A 287 -11.94 -6.14 6.58
CA GLU A 287 -12.34 -4.88 7.20
C GLU A 287 -12.21 -3.71 6.22
N ASN A 288 -11.08 -3.65 5.48
CA ASN A 288 -10.89 -2.68 4.40
C ASN A 288 -12.02 -2.76 3.36
N ALA A 289 -12.29 -3.97 2.83
CA ALA A 289 -13.31 -4.17 1.80
C ALA A 289 -14.70 -3.78 2.27
N LYS A 290 -15.08 -4.16 3.49
CA LYS A 290 -16.37 -3.78 4.09
C LYS A 290 -16.51 -2.26 4.17
N TYR A 291 -15.50 -1.55 4.68
CA TYR A 291 -15.55 -0.09 4.74
C TYR A 291 -15.83 0.55 3.38
N PHE A 292 -15.10 0.13 2.33
CA PHE A 292 -15.30 0.69 0.99
C PHE A 292 -16.66 0.30 0.40
N HIS A 293 -17.13 -0.93 0.63
CA HIS A 293 -18.41 -1.43 0.18
C HIS A 293 -19.57 -0.72 0.89
N ASP A 294 -19.55 -0.58 2.21
CA ASP A 294 -20.59 0.09 3.00
C ASP A 294 -20.70 1.59 2.65
N ASN A 295 -19.61 2.19 2.18
CA ASN A 295 -19.60 3.54 1.61
C ASN A 295 -19.95 3.58 0.12
N GLN A 296 -20.36 2.45 -0.49
CA GLN A 296 -20.75 2.34 -1.91
C GLN A 296 -19.65 2.84 -2.87
N LEU A 297 -18.38 2.51 -2.57
CA LEU A 297 -17.22 2.88 -3.39
C LEU A 297 -16.73 1.70 -4.23
N ILE A 298 -17.06 0.47 -3.84
CA ILE A 298 -16.69 -0.79 -4.52
C ILE A 298 -17.82 -1.81 -4.37
N ASP A 299 -17.79 -2.85 -5.20
CA ASP A 299 -18.51 -4.11 -4.97
C ASP A 299 -17.60 -5.11 -4.24
N LEU A 300 -18.21 -6.02 -3.48
CA LEU A 300 -17.54 -6.99 -2.63
C LEU A 300 -18.00 -8.41 -2.95
N LEU A 301 -17.04 -9.33 -3.11
CA LEU A 301 -17.29 -10.77 -3.20
C LEU A 301 -16.31 -11.48 -2.24
N PHE A 302 -16.80 -12.31 -1.34
CA PHE A 302 -15.92 -13.06 -0.46
C PHE A 302 -15.24 -14.22 -1.20
N GLU A 303 -14.02 -14.59 -0.78
CA GLU A 303 -13.25 -15.65 -1.46
C GLU A 303 -13.98 -17.00 -1.42
N GLU A 304 -14.77 -17.25 -0.38
CA GLU A 304 -15.57 -18.45 -0.21
C GLU A 304 -16.68 -18.59 -1.29
N GLU A 305 -17.13 -17.46 -1.82
CA GLU A 305 -18.13 -17.37 -2.89
C GLU A 305 -17.49 -17.30 -4.28
N LEU A 306 -16.17 -17.11 -4.35
CA LEU A 306 -15.44 -16.93 -5.61
C LEU A 306 -15.28 -18.26 -6.35
N SER A 307 -15.82 -18.35 -7.54
CA SER A 307 -15.65 -19.49 -8.46
C SER A 307 -15.68 -19.02 -9.92
N SER A 308 -15.35 -19.90 -10.85
CA SER A 308 -15.52 -19.62 -12.29
C SER A 308 -16.99 -19.49 -12.69
N ALA A 309 -17.91 -20.03 -11.92
CA ALA A 309 -19.35 -19.90 -12.18
C ALA A 309 -19.93 -18.58 -11.62
N SER A 310 -19.48 -18.13 -10.42
CA SER A 310 -20.02 -16.92 -9.79
C SER A 310 -19.36 -15.63 -10.28
N LEU A 311 -18.12 -15.68 -10.74
CA LEU A 311 -17.35 -14.51 -11.15
C LEU A 311 -17.97 -13.73 -12.32
N PRO A 312 -18.47 -14.36 -13.41
CA PRO A 312 -19.11 -13.63 -14.49
C PRO A 312 -20.34 -12.82 -14.05
N ASP A 313 -21.19 -13.39 -13.19
CA ASP A 313 -22.35 -12.71 -12.65
C ASP A 313 -21.96 -11.55 -11.74
N ALA A 314 -20.95 -11.74 -10.89
CA ALA A 314 -20.44 -10.67 -10.02
C ALA A 314 -19.87 -9.49 -10.84
N LEU A 315 -19.13 -9.77 -11.92
CA LEU A 315 -18.63 -8.73 -12.83
C LEU A 315 -19.76 -8.07 -13.62
N GLN A 316 -20.81 -8.79 -13.98
CA GLN A 316 -21.99 -8.19 -14.62
C GLN A 316 -22.70 -7.21 -13.68
N LYS A 317 -22.84 -7.55 -12.39
CA LYS A 317 -23.36 -6.63 -11.36
C LYS A 317 -22.46 -5.41 -11.22
N LEU A 318 -21.13 -5.60 -11.17
CA LEU A 318 -20.18 -4.49 -11.14
C LEU A 318 -20.36 -3.53 -12.32
N VAL A 319 -20.57 -4.04 -13.54
CA VAL A 319 -20.83 -3.21 -14.72
C VAL A 319 -22.11 -2.40 -14.54
N ALA A 320 -23.18 -3.03 -14.03
CA ALA A 320 -24.47 -2.34 -13.78
C ALA A 320 -24.33 -1.24 -12.69
N HIS A 321 -23.55 -1.49 -11.65
CA HIS A 321 -23.28 -0.54 -10.57
C HIS A 321 -22.21 0.50 -10.93
N GLY A 322 -21.44 0.28 -11.99
CA GLY A 322 -20.21 1.02 -12.29
C GLY A 322 -20.36 2.52 -12.28
N ARG A 323 -21.44 3.07 -12.83
CA ARG A 323 -21.73 4.51 -12.82
C ARG A 323 -21.91 5.06 -11.40
N THR A 324 -22.71 4.38 -10.59
CA THR A 324 -22.97 4.78 -9.19
C THR A 324 -21.69 4.78 -8.36
N LEU A 325 -20.89 3.70 -8.46
CA LEU A 325 -19.61 3.60 -7.75
C LEU A 325 -18.66 4.73 -8.16
N LYS A 326 -18.53 4.99 -9.47
CA LYS A 326 -17.70 6.07 -9.99
C LYS A 326 -18.14 7.45 -9.50
N ASP A 327 -19.44 7.73 -9.48
CA ASP A 327 -19.97 9.00 -9.04
C ASP A 327 -19.79 9.18 -7.51
N ASN A 328 -19.93 8.12 -6.72
CA ASN A 328 -19.63 8.15 -5.29
C ASN A 328 -18.14 8.37 -4.99
N CYS A 329 -17.24 7.71 -5.75
CA CYS A 329 -15.81 7.94 -5.64
C CYS A 329 -15.43 9.41 -5.92
N ARG A 330 -16.05 10.04 -6.92
CA ARG A 330 -15.80 11.46 -7.28
C ARG A 330 -16.22 12.45 -6.20
N LYS A 331 -17.16 12.09 -5.32
CA LYS A 331 -17.58 12.94 -4.18
C LYS A 331 -16.52 12.97 -3.05
N LYS A 332 -15.55 12.06 -3.07
CA LYS A 332 -14.50 11.96 -2.06
C LYS A 332 -13.21 12.64 -2.55
N ASP A 333 -12.61 13.46 -1.70
CA ASP A 333 -11.31 14.07 -1.98
C ASP A 333 -10.16 13.19 -1.46
N PHE A 334 -9.86 12.13 -2.18
CA PHE A 334 -8.75 11.24 -1.83
C PHE A 334 -7.37 11.90 -2.00
N ARG A 335 -7.26 12.92 -2.86
CA ARG A 335 -5.97 13.58 -3.20
C ARG A 335 -5.44 14.44 -2.07
N ARG A 336 -6.30 14.90 -1.15
CA ARG A 336 -5.89 15.74 -0.02
C ARG A 336 -4.92 15.03 0.93
N ALA A 337 -4.90 13.68 0.93
CA ALA A 337 -4.09 12.87 1.85
C ALA A 337 -2.60 13.25 1.80
N ASN A 338 -2.01 13.34 0.60
CA ASN A 338 -0.60 13.70 0.45
C ASN A 338 -0.30 15.08 1.04
N LYS A 339 -1.15 16.08 0.77
CA LYS A 339 -0.99 17.45 1.30
C LYS A 339 -1.08 17.47 2.82
N LEU A 340 -2.03 16.74 3.40
CA LEU A 340 -2.18 16.67 4.87
C LEU A 340 -0.97 15.99 5.51
N ILE A 341 -0.51 14.86 4.97
CA ILE A 341 0.66 14.15 5.49
C ILE A 341 1.91 15.03 5.43
N VAL A 342 2.16 15.68 4.29
CA VAL A 342 3.28 16.63 4.13
C VAL A 342 3.17 17.76 5.15
N GLY A 343 1.98 18.32 5.37
CA GLY A 343 1.75 19.37 6.37
C GLY A 343 2.11 18.93 7.79
N TYR A 344 1.70 17.73 8.19
CA TYR A 344 2.09 17.17 9.49
C TYR A 344 3.61 16.97 9.60
N LEU A 345 4.24 16.39 8.58
CA LEU A 345 5.69 16.14 8.58
C LEU A 345 6.49 17.46 8.65
N THR A 346 6.07 18.49 7.95
CA THR A 346 6.69 19.82 7.96
C THR A 346 6.56 20.47 9.34
N ALA A 347 5.35 20.43 9.93
CA ALA A 347 5.11 21.00 11.27
C ALA A 347 5.98 20.34 12.33
N PHE A 348 6.12 19.00 12.30
CA PHE A 348 6.96 18.27 13.26
C PHE A 348 8.45 18.47 13.04
N ALA A 349 8.90 18.61 11.79
CA ALA A 349 10.30 18.90 11.52
C ALA A 349 10.74 20.27 12.06
N SER A 350 9.82 21.24 12.16
CA SER A 350 10.11 22.56 12.73
C SER A 350 10.13 22.58 14.28
N LEU A 351 9.58 21.55 14.92
CA LEU A 351 9.60 21.39 16.37
C LEU A 351 10.86 20.65 16.88
N ALA A 352 11.64 20.05 15.97
CA ALA A 352 12.90 19.40 16.33
C ALA A 352 13.87 20.45 16.89
N PRO A 353 14.55 20.20 18.03
CA PRO A 353 15.56 21.11 18.57
C PRO A 353 16.64 21.36 17.54
N SER A 354 17.03 22.64 17.36
CA SER A 354 18.14 23.02 16.48
C SER A 354 19.39 22.25 16.86
N PRO A 355 20.13 21.63 15.92
CA PRO A 355 21.36 20.87 16.22
C PRO A 355 22.54 21.72 16.73
N HIS A 356 22.34 23.00 17.01
CA HIS A 356 23.36 23.98 17.43
C HIS A 356 23.04 24.68 18.75
N ALA A 357 22.26 24.05 19.63
CA ALA A 357 22.02 24.57 20.97
C ALA A 357 22.75 23.74 22.05
N GLU A 358 24.07 23.57 21.89
CA GLU A 358 25.04 23.27 22.95
C GLU A 358 26.40 23.86 22.56
#